data_4a364214ef7c66717c1cf53121b53dd4
#
_entry.id   4a364214ef7c66717c1cf53121b53dd4
#
_cell.length_a   1.000
_cell.length_b   1.000
_cell.length_c   1.000
_cell.angle_alpha   90.00
_cell.angle_beta   90.00
_cell.angle_gamma   90.00
#
_symmetry.space_group_name_H-M   'P 1'
#
loop_
_entity.id
_entity.type
_entity.pdbx_description
1 polymer ?
#
loop_
_entity_poly.entity_id
_entity_poly.type
_entity_poly.pdbx_seq_one_letter_code
_entity_poly.pdbx_strand_id
1 'polypeptide(L)'
;VQTSLMMKTKDGLYINLHEAALVDYSLMNLNLDDKTFTFQSWLTPDAQGAKGYLMAPCHSPWRTIMVSDDARKILASRLILNFNEPCAIADTSWIKPVKYVGVWWEMITGKSSWSYTNDLPTIDLNTVDYTKTKPNGTHGATNENVRKYIDFAAKHGFDQVLVEGWNIGWEDWFGHKKDYVFDFVTPYPDFDLKALNEYAHSKGVKLMMHHETSGSTRNYERHMKAAYELMNKYGYNSVKSGYVGDILPVGEHHYSQSTINHYLYAIKEAAKHKIMVNAHEAVRPTGICRTYPNMIGNESARGTEYEAFGGNKVFHTTILPFTRLQGGPMDYTPGIFETEMKYVNPNNNSQIRTTLARQLALYVTMYSPLQMAADLPENYEKYADAFQFIKDVPVDWQKSVYLEAEPGRYITIARKDKHSNDWYVGCTAHEGGHTSELLLNFLDKGKKYEATIYADAKDANWKTNPKAYTITKQKVNAKTKLKLTAAQGGGYAISIKEIK
;
A
#
# COMPACT_ATOMS: atom_id res chain seq x y z
N VAL A 1 -10.15 20.42 0.56
CA VAL A 1 -9.20 19.65 -0.28
C VAL A 1 -8.11 19.10 0.63
N GLN A 2 -7.72 17.86 0.42
CA GLN A 2 -6.59 17.29 1.14
C GLN A 2 -5.25 17.71 0.52
N THR A 3 -4.22 17.87 1.33
CA THR A 3 -2.82 17.87 0.88
C THR A 3 -2.31 16.41 0.82
N SER A 4 -1.37 16.03 0.04
CA SER A 4 -0.66 16.80 -0.97
C SER A 4 -1.60 17.15 -2.14
N LEU A 5 -1.65 18.40 -2.50
CA LEU A 5 -2.44 18.92 -3.61
C LEU A 5 -1.52 19.22 -4.80
N MET A 6 -1.83 18.65 -5.97
CA MET A 6 -1.14 18.93 -7.22
C MET A 6 -2.00 19.78 -8.14
N MET A 7 -1.45 20.85 -8.64
CA MET A 7 -2.09 21.80 -9.55
C MET A 7 -1.23 22.06 -10.78
N LYS A 8 -1.88 22.46 -11.87
CA LYS A 8 -1.22 22.98 -13.07
C LYS A 8 -1.83 24.32 -13.45
N THR A 9 -1.01 25.32 -13.64
CA THR A 9 -1.45 26.65 -14.08
C THR A 9 -1.69 26.69 -15.59
N LYS A 10 -2.38 27.71 -16.09
CA LYS A 10 -2.66 27.87 -17.53
C LYS A 10 -1.39 28.08 -18.35
N ASP A 11 -0.37 28.68 -17.78
CA ASP A 11 0.95 28.93 -18.37
C ASP A 11 1.93 27.75 -18.20
N GLY A 12 1.44 26.61 -17.64
CA GLY A 12 2.15 25.34 -17.65
C GLY A 12 2.99 25.02 -16.42
N LEU A 13 2.94 25.83 -15.38
CA LEU A 13 3.62 25.52 -14.12
C LEU A 13 2.88 24.46 -13.32
N TYR A 14 3.63 23.53 -12.75
CA TYR A 14 3.15 22.52 -11.81
C TYR A 14 3.43 23.00 -10.39
N ILE A 15 2.42 22.93 -9.53
CA ILE A 15 2.50 23.37 -8.14
C ILE A 15 2.03 22.26 -7.23
N ASN A 16 2.86 21.89 -6.26
CA ASN A 16 2.49 20.94 -5.22
C ASN A 16 2.47 21.62 -3.86
N LEU A 17 1.35 21.54 -3.16
CA LEU A 17 1.17 22.03 -1.79
C LEU A 17 1.10 20.86 -0.83
N HIS A 18 1.97 20.86 0.19
CA HIS A 18 1.97 19.80 1.19
C HIS A 18 2.46 20.31 2.55
N GLU A 19 2.59 19.40 3.49
CA GLU A 19 3.24 19.60 4.78
C GLU A 19 4.29 18.53 5.02
N ALA A 20 5.28 18.82 5.87
CA ALA A 20 6.30 17.86 6.25
C ALA A 20 6.51 17.86 7.76
N ALA A 21 7.00 16.74 8.30
CA ALA A 21 7.26 16.53 9.72
C ALA A 21 6.03 16.80 10.60
N LEU A 22 4.93 16.13 10.31
CA LEU A 22 3.70 16.20 11.12
C LEU A 22 3.93 15.42 12.43
N VAL A 23 4.34 16.15 13.45
CA VAL A 23 4.62 15.64 14.80
C VAL A 23 3.92 16.52 15.82
N ASP A 24 3.20 15.92 16.75
CA ASP A 24 2.46 16.59 17.82
C ASP A 24 1.62 17.78 17.35
N TYR A 25 0.93 17.59 16.25
CA TYR A 25 0.11 18.63 15.60
C TYR A 25 -1.01 17.99 14.79
N SER A 26 -2.11 18.72 14.57
CA SER A 26 -3.18 18.24 13.71
C SER A 26 -2.86 18.48 12.23
N LEU A 27 -3.39 17.59 11.38
CA LEU A 27 -3.15 17.62 9.94
C LEU A 27 -3.81 18.81 9.27
N MET A 28 -3.09 19.39 8.29
CA MET A 28 -3.60 20.48 7.46
C MET A 28 -4.40 19.97 6.26
N ASN A 29 -5.62 20.47 6.14
CA ASN A 29 -6.39 20.50 4.90
C ASN A 29 -6.40 21.93 4.33
N LEU A 30 -6.96 22.07 3.13
CA LEU A 30 -7.12 23.36 2.46
C LEU A 30 -8.56 23.60 2.10
N ASN A 31 -9.12 24.72 2.51
CA ASN A 31 -10.40 25.21 2.01
C ASN A 31 -10.14 26.15 0.84
N LEU A 32 -10.83 25.93 -0.28
CA LEU A 32 -10.78 26.82 -1.43
C LEU A 32 -11.96 27.79 -1.33
N ASP A 33 -11.67 29.08 -1.31
CA ASP A 33 -12.63 30.11 -1.66
C ASP A 33 -12.62 30.26 -3.19
N ASP A 34 -13.64 29.79 -3.85
CA ASP A 34 -13.76 29.78 -5.31
C ASP A 34 -14.13 31.15 -5.92
N LYS A 35 -14.50 32.13 -5.09
CA LYS A 35 -14.73 33.52 -5.51
C LYS A 35 -13.43 34.32 -5.58
N THR A 36 -12.57 34.14 -4.57
CA THR A 36 -11.28 34.85 -4.48
C THR A 36 -10.13 34.01 -4.99
N PHE A 37 -10.34 32.72 -5.31
CA PHE A 37 -9.32 31.72 -5.66
C PHE A 37 -8.21 31.61 -4.62
N THR A 38 -8.60 31.71 -3.34
CA THR A 38 -7.68 31.69 -2.21
C THR A 38 -7.79 30.37 -1.46
N PHE A 39 -6.66 29.72 -1.20
CA PHE A 39 -6.57 28.59 -0.29
C PHE A 39 -6.36 29.07 1.15
N GLN A 40 -7.22 28.62 2.05
CA GLN A 40 -7.05 28.78 3.48
C GLN A 40 -6.72 27.44 4.13
N SER A 41 -5.70 27.40 4.99
CA SER A 41 -5.40 26.22 5.78
C SER A 41 -6.52 25.96 6.78
N TRP A 42 -6.91 24.68 6.90
CA TRP A 42 -7.87 24.20 7.87
C TRP A 42 -7.30 23.02 8.60
N LEU A 43 -7.15 23.11 9.90
CA LEU A 43 -6.62 22.05 10.75
C LEU A 43 -7.77 21.17 11.24
N THR A 44 -7.55 19.85 11.25
CA THR A 44 -8.52 18.88 11.75
C THR A 44 -8.73 19.05 13.25
N PRO A 45 -9.95 19.31 13.74
CA PRO A 45 -10.21 19.47 15.17
C PRO A 45 -10.18 18.13 15.91
N ASP A 46 -10.09 18.21 17.23
CA ASP A 46 -10.43 17.11 18.14
C ASP A 46 -11.96 17.11 18.44
N ALA A 47 -12.36 16.21 19.36
CA ALA A 47 -13.76 16.04 19.76
C ALA A 47 -14.38 17.30 20.43
N GLN A 48 -13.59 18.22 20.97
CA GLN A 48 -14.02 19.48 21.55
C GLN A 48 -13.93 20.67 20.57
N GLY A 49 -13.44 20.43 19.35
CA GLY A 49 -13.26 21.46 18.33
C GLY A 49 -11.92 22.19 18.41
N ALA A 50 -11.02 21.81 19.33
CA ALA A 50 -9.67 22.35 19.39
C ALA A 50 -8.84 21.87 18.21
N LYS A 51 -8.00 22.77 17.66
CA LYS A 51 -7.13 22.48 16.49
C LYS A 51 -5.77 21.93 16.89
N GLY A 52 -5.44 21.95 18.16
CA GLY A 52 -4.21 21.44 18.74
C GLY A 52 -3.93 22.09 20.09
N TYR A 53 -3.17 21.39 20.89
CA TYR A 53 -2.69 21.81 22.20
C TYR A 53 -1.18 21.98 22.12
N LEU A 54 -0.68 23.19 22.35
CA LEU A 54 0.71 23.50 22.17
C LEU A 54 1.33 23.87 23.53
N MET A 55 2.43 23.27 23.88
CA MET A 55 3.24 23.59 25.05
C MET A 55 4.55 24.24 24.58
N ALA A 56 4.80 25.46 25.01
CA ALA A 56 6.03 26.17 24.63
C ALA A 56 7.27 25.58 25.35
N PRO A 57 8.42 25.44 24.68
CA PRO A 57 8.63 25.70 23.24
C PRO A 57 8.03 24.61 22.36
N CYS A 58 7.44 24.98 21.21
CA CYS A 58 6.85 24.06 20.26
C CYS A 58 7.18 24.42 18.81
N HIS A 59 7.02 23.45 17.91
CA HIS A 59 7.20 23.64 16.46
C HIS A 59 5.95 23.16 15.72
N SER A 60 5.52 23.93 14.72
CA SER A 60 4.53 23.47 13.77
C SER A 60 5.18 22.62 12.67
N PRO A 61 4.42 21.74 11.99
CA PRO A 61 4.89 21.11 10.75
C PRO A 61 5.27 22.15 9.70
N TRP A 62 6.20 21.80 8.83
CA TRP A 62 6.55 22.63 7.68
C TRP A 62 5.38 22.70 6.69
N ARG A 63 5.18 23.87 6.10
CA ARG A 63 4.27 24.06 4.97
C ARG A 63 5.12 24.20 3.72
N THR A 64 4.89 23.32 2.73
CA THR A 64 5.75 23.21 1.57
C THR A 64 5.02 23.58 0.29
N ILE A 65 5.69 24.35 -0.56
CA ILE A 65 5.24 24.72 -1.89
C ILE A 65 6.35 24.36 -2.86
N MET A 66 6.10 23.41 -3.76
CA MET A 66 7.02 23.08 -4.85
C MET A 66 6.46 23.62 -6.14
N VAL A 67 7.27 24.33 -6.92
CA VAL A 67 6.89 24.89 -8.23
C VAL A 67 7.90 24.45 -9.26
N SER A 68 7.42 23.98 -10.41
CA SER A 68 8.28 23.57 -11.53
C SER A 68 7.56 23.71 -12.87
N ASP A 69 8.32 23.90 -13.91
CA ASP A 69 7.92 23.81 -15.32
C ASP A 69 7.84 22.35 -15.83
N ASP A 70 8.26 21.38 -15.01
CA ASP A 70 8.31 19.97 -15.35
C ASP A 70 7.80 19.11 -14.19
N ALA A 71 6.70 18.38 -14.39
CA ALA A 71 6.10 17.52 -13.38
C ALA A 71 7.06 16.42 -12.86
N ARG A 72 8.04 16.00 -13.68
CA ARG A 72 9.05 15.01 -13.28
C ARG A 72 9.95 15.53 -12.16
N LYS A 73 10.20 16.84 -12.11
CA LYS A 73 10.99 17.47 -11.03
C LYS A 73 10.25 17.46 -9.70
N ILE A 74 8.91 17.60 -9.74
CA ILE A 74 8.07 17.43 -8.52
C ILE A 74 8.18 15.99 -8.00
N LEU A 75 8.06 14.99 -8.88
CA LEU A 75 8.20 13.57 -8.51
C LEU A 75 9.60 13.23 -7.96
N ALA A 76 10.64 13.84 -8.51
CA ALA A 76 12.02 13.62 -8.09
C ALA A 76 12.41 14.34 -6.80
N SER A 77 11.56 15.27 -6.33
CA SER A 77 11.85 16.09 -5.15
C SER A 77 11.89 15.24 -3.88
N ARG A 78 12.88 15.50 -3.04
CA ARG A 78 13.00 14.92 -1.69
C ARG A 78 12.70 15.95 -0.61
N LEU A 79 12.06 17.07 -0.97
CA LEU A 79 11.84 18.19 -0.08
C LEU A 79 11.11 17.76 1.20
N ILE A 80 10.01 17.00 1.06
CA ILE A 80 9.21 16.53 2.19
C ILE A 80 10.04 15.68 3.16
N LEU A 81 10.85 14.75 2.63
CA LEU A 81 11.74 13.92 3.44
C LEU A 81 12.80 14.76 4.15
N ASN A 82 13.38 15.73 3.45
CA ASN A 82 14.50 16.53 3.98
C ASN A 82 14.11 17.45 5.14
N PHE A 83 12.85 17.79 5.29
CA PHE A 83 12.33 18.55 6.44
C PHE A 83 12.05 17.70 7.67
N ASN A 84 12.26 16.40 7.60
CA ASN A 84 12.14 15.50 8.75
C ASN A 84 13.52 15.31 9.41
N GLU A 85 13.51 15.01 10.69
CA GLU A 85 14.71 14.72 11.46
C GLU A 85 15.47 13.49 10.88
N PRO A 86 16.78 13.41 11.10
CA PRO A 86 17.55 12.22 10.77
C PRO A 86 16.96 10.96 11.39
N CYS A 87 17.42 9.78 10.90
CA CYS A 87 17.00 8.49 11.42
C CYS A 87 17.23 8.40 12.94
N ALA A 88 16.17 8.13 13.69
CA ALA A 88 16.19 7.98 15.13
C ALA A 88 16.47 6.54 15.61
N ILE A 89 16.58 5.57 14.68
CA ILE A 89 16.85 4.16 14.98
C ILE A 89 18.34 3.90 14.76
N ALA A 90 19.05 3.55 15.84
CA ALA A 90 20.49 3.35 15.81
C ALA A 90 20.92 2.15 14.96
N ASP A 91 20.19 1.03 15.06
CA ASP A 91 20.39 -0.17 14.26
C ASP A 91 19.19 -0.39 13.34
N THR A 92 19.38 -0.18 12.04
CA THR A 92 18.35 -0.40 11.01
C THR A 92 18.54 -1.72 10.24
N SER A 93 19.48 -2.57 10.63
CA SER A 93 19.85 -3.79 9.90
C SER A 93 18.70 -4.82 9.81
N TRP A 94 17.76 -4.76 10.74
CA TRP A 94 16.56 -5.61 10.81
C TRP A 94 15.43 -5.14 9.89
N ILE A 95 15.47 -3.89 9.41
CA ILE A 95 14.47 -3.36 8.46
C ILE A 95 14.81 -3.85 7.07
N LYS A 96 13.90 -4.59 6.46
CA LYS A 96 14.09 -5.19 5.13
C LYS A 96 12.92 -4.88 4.22
N PRO A 97 13.16 -4.54 2.95
CA PRO A 97 12.09 -4.52 1.94
C PRO A 97 11.40 -5.88 1.83
N VAL A 98 10.09 -5.88 1.57
CA VAL A 98 9.25 -7.07 1.63
C VAL A 98 8.34 -7.17 0.40
N LYS A 99 8.33 -8.34 -0.25
CA LYS A 99 7.23 -8.76 -1.13
C LYS A 99 6.37 -9.79 -0.40
N TYR A 100 5.06 -9.60 -0.42
CA TYR A 100 4.15 -10.47 0.33
C TYR A 100 2.89 -10.83 -0.47
N VAL A 101 2.27 -11.91 -0.05
CA VAL A 101 0.92 -12.33 -0.44
C VAL A 101 0.04 -12.36 0.80
N GLY A 102 -1.26 -12.54 0.68
CA GLY A 102 -2.07 -12.56 1.90
C GLY A 102 -3.44 -13.19 1.78
N VAL A 103 -3.86 -13.76 2.90
CA VAL A 103 -5.25 -14.10 3.19
C VAL A 103 -5.96 -12.78 3.50
N TRP A 104 -6.44 -12.12 2.45
CA TRP A 104 -7.01 -10.77 2.48
C TRP A 104 -7.99 -10.56 1.31
N TRP A 105 -7.56 -10.70 0.04
CA TRP A 105 -8.40 -10.41 -1.11
C TRP A 105 -9.63 -11.30 -1.18
N GLU A 106 -9.53 -12.52 -0.69
CA GLU A 106 -10.67 -13.44 -0.62
C GLU A 106 -11.78 -12.93 0.31
N MET A 107 -11.44 -12.18 1.39
CA MET A 107 -12.43 -11.54 2.25
C MET A 107 -13.03 -10.31 1.57
N ILE A 108 -12.21 -9.47 0.95
CA ILE A 108 -12.66 -8.27 0.23
C ILE A 108 -13.62 -8.64 -0.91
N THR A 109 -13.38 -9.76 -1.59
CA THR A 109 -14.27 -10.25 -2.67
C THR A 109 -15.49 -11.00 -2.17
N GLY A 110 -15.53 -11.36 -0.87
CA GLY A 110 -16.60 -12.15 -0.27
C GLY A 110 -16.49 -13.66 -0.55
N LYS A 111 -15.32 -14.14 -0.96
CA LYS A 111 -15.02 -15.58 -1.07
C LYS A 111 -14.87 -16.22 0.31
N SER A 112 -14.30 -15.49 1.26
CA SER A 112 -14.11 -15.88 2.65
C SER A 112 -14.56 -14.76 3.59
N SER A 113 -14.63 -15.05 4.90
CA SER A 113 -14.95 -14.09 5.96
C SER A 113 -13.77 -13.89 6.92
N TRP A 114 -13.70 -12.72 7.57
CA TRP A 114 -12.78 -12.51 8.70
C TRP A 114 -13.25 -13.20 9.97
N SER A 115 -14.59 -13.35 10.15
CA SER A 115 -15.21 -13.96 11.33
C SER A 115 -15.20 -15.48 11.26
N TYR A 116 -15.07 -16.11 12.43
CA TYR A 116 -15.08 -17.56 12.60
C TYR A 116 -16.49 -18.15 12.66
N THR A 117 -17.44 -17.43 13.27
CA THR A 117 -18.79 -17.93 13.58
C THR A 117 -19.87 -16.91 13.24
N ASN A 118 -21.11 -17.40 13.09
CA ASN A 118 -22.32 -16.57 12.99
C ASN A 118 -23.19 -16.66 14.27
N ASP A 119 -22.73 -17.38 15.29
CA ASP A 119 -23.50 -17.63 16.51
C ASP A 119 -23.42 -16.46 17.51
N LEU A 120 -22.51 -15.49 17.30
CA LEU A 120 -22.21 -14.40 18.23
C LEU A 120 -22.60 -13.03 17.59
N PRO A 121 -23.79 -12.51 17.88
CA PRO A 121 -24.20 -11.19 17.37
C PRO A 121 -23.48 -10.02 18.06
N THR A 122 -22.91 -10.27 19.24
CA THR A 122 -22.08 -9.32 20.00
C THR A 122 -21.03 -10.08 20.79
N ILE A 123 -19.89 -9.44 21.06
CA ILE A 123 -18.75 -10.04 21.74
C ILE A 123 -18.36 -9.21 22.96
N ASP A 124 -18.20 -9.89 24.09
CA ASP A 124 -17.43 -9.43 25.24
C ASP A 124 -16.17 -10.31 25.35
N LEU A 125 -15.01 -9.74 25.07
CA LEU A 125 -13.73 -10.46 25.08
C LEU A 125 -13.40 -11.13 26.42
N ASN A 126 -13.99 -10.66 27.53
CA ASN A 126 -13.75 -11.24 28.87
C ASN A 126 -14.57 -12.51 29.13
N THR A 127 -15.65 -12.72 28.38
CA THR A 127 -16.62 -13.79 28.64
C THR A 127 -16.89 -14.70 27.45
N VAL A 128 -16.45 -14.31 26.26
CA VAL A 128 -16.66 -15.08 25.03
C VAL A 128 -15.96 -16.44 25.07
N ASP A 129 -16.69 -17.48 24.66
CA ASP A 129 -16.18 -18.85 24.63
C ASP A 129 -16.45 -19.46 23.24
N TYR A 130 -15.45 -19.37 22.37
CA TYR A 130 -15.54 -19.91 21.01
C TYR A 130 -15.64 -21.43 20.95
N THR A 131 -15.34 -22.17 22.06
CA THR A 131 -15.52 -23.62 22.09
C THR A 131 -16.99 -24.03 22.07
N LYS A 132 -17.90 -23.09 22.40
CA LYS A 132 -19.37 -23.28 22.39
C LYS A 132 -20.01 -22.83 21.07
N THR A 133 -19.25 -22.34 20.12
CA THR A 133 -19.74 -21.85 18.84
C THR A 133 -19.43 -22.81 17.70
N LYS A 134 -20.13 -22.67 16.59
CA LYS A 134 -19.87 -23.45 15.37
C LYS A 134 -19.13 -22.60 14.35
N PRO A 135 -18.12 -23.16 13.66
CA PRO A 135 -17.52 -22.49 12.51
C PRO A 135 -18.57 -22.14 11.45
N ASN A 136 -18.48 -20.94 10.88
CA ASN A 136 -19.39 -20.54 9.80
C ASN A 136 -19.08 -21.21 8.44
N GLY A 137 -17.94 -21.90 8.34
CA GLY A 137 -17.50 -22.59 7.12
C GLY A 137 -16.92 -21.68 6.04
N THR A 138 -16.82 -20.37 6.29
CA THR A 138 -16.27 -19.38 5.34
C THR A 138 -15.05 -18.63 5.88
N HIS A 139 -14.62 -18.92 7.11
CA HIS A 139 -13.47 -18.28 7.72
C HIS A 139 -12.20 -18.48 6.87
N GLY A 140 -11.53 -17.36 6.50
CA GLY A 140 -10.37 -17.39 5.61
C GLY A 140 -9.07 -17.73 6.32
N ALA A 141 -8.91 -17.35 7.59
CA ALA A 141 -7.66 -17.55 8.35
C ALA A 141 -7.55 -18.94 8.99
N THR A 142 -7.98 -19.98 8.28
CA THR A 142 -7.87 -21.37 8.77
C THR A 142 -6.44 -21.91 8.61
N ASN A 143 -6.06 -22.87 9.45
CA ASN A 143 -4.77 -23.57 9.35
C ASN A 143 -4.51 -24.10 7.93
N GLU A 144 -5.53 -24.69 7.28
CA GLU A 144 -5.40 -25.24 5.93
C GLU A 144 -5.15 -24.16 4.90
N ASN A 145 -5.96 -23.10 4.90
CA ASN A 145 -5.84 -22.02 3.91
C ASN A 145 -4.52 -21.26 4.05
N VAL A 146 -4.14 -20.93 5.28
CA VAL A 146 -2.87 -20.23 5.54
C VAL A 146 -1.66 -21.05 5.06
N ARG A 147 -1.67 -22.38 5.25
CA ARG A 147 -0.62 -23.27 4.70
C ARG A 147 -0.54 -23.19 3.18
N LYS A 148 -1.67 -23.13 2.47
CA LYS A 148 -1.68 -22.96 1.00
C LYS A 148 -0.98 -21.65 0.58
N TYR A 149 -1.24 -20.54 1.29
CA TYR A 149 -0.56 -19.26 1.03
C TYR A 149 0.94 -19.30 1.38
N ILE A 150 1.32 -19.99 2.46
CA ILE A 150 2.74 -20.20 2.81
C ILE A 150 3.47 -20.98 1.69
N ASP A 151 2.87 -22.08 1.23
CA ASP A 151 3.44 -22.91 0.14
C ASP A 151 3.53 -22.11 -1.17
N PHE A 152 2.51 -21.30 -1.48
CA PHE A 152 2.53 -20.41 -2.63
C PHE A 152 3.66 -19.36 -2.51
N ALA A 153 3.79 -18.71 -1.36
CA ALA A 153 4.84 -17.74 -1.11
C ALA A 153 6.24 -18.36 -1.26
N ALA A 154 6.47 -19.52 -0.65
CA ALA A 154 7.74 -20.24 -0.75
C ALA A 154 8.07 -20.66 -2.20
N LYS A 155 7.07 -21.20 -2.94
CA LYS A 155 7.23 -21.61 -4.34
C LYS A 155 7.60 -20.46 -5.26
N HIS A 156 7.11 -19.25 -4.98
CA HIS A 156 7.26 -18.10 -5.88
C HIS A 156 8.22 -17.02 -5.39
N GLY A 157 8.91 -17.24 -4.24
CA GLY A 157 9.94 -16.34 -3.73
C GLY A 157 9.38 -15.08 -3.08
N PHE A 158 8.22 -15.16 -2.44
CA PHE A 158 7.69 -14.10 -1.59
C PHE A 158 8.23 -14.24 -0.16
N ASP A 159 8.48 -13.10 0.48
CA ASP A 159 9.12 -13.05 1.80
C ASP A 159 8.12 -13.36 2.92
N GLN A 160 6.86 -12.93 2.74
CA GLN A 160 5.87 -12.97 3.81
C GLN A 160 4.46 -13.31 3.33
N VAL A 161 3.66 -13.79 4.28
CA VAL A 161 2.21 -14.00 4.14
C VAL A 161 1.47 -13.20 5.18
N LEU A 162 0.68 -12.20 4.77
CA LEU A 162 -0.29 -11.52 5.62
C LEU A 162 -1.46 -12.46 5.92
N VAL A 163 -1.93 -12.49 7.17
CA VAL A 163 -3.14 -13.20 7.54
C VAL A 163 -4.07 -12.26 8.30
N GLU A 164 -5.13 -11.82 7.65
CA GLU A 164 -6.22 -11.10 8.32
C GLU A 164 -7.24 -12.08 8.90
N GLY A 165 -7.99 -11.66 9.91
CA GLY A 165 -9.00 -12.50 10.55
C GLY A 165 -8.44 -13.60 11.45
N TRP A 166 -7.17 -13.56 11.84
CA TRP A 166 -6.53 -14.61 12.64
C TRP A 166 -6.97 -14.65 14.09
N ASN A 167 -7.32 -13.49 14.68
CA ASN A 167 -7.65 -13.31 16.10
C ASN A 167 -9.14 -13.10 16.32
N ILE A 168 -9.61 -13.37 17.54
CA ILE A 168 -11.01 -13.22 17.94
C ILE A 168 -11.49 -11.77 17.86
N GLY A 169 -12.80 -11.55 17.60
CA GLY A 169 -13.45 -10.24 17.65
C GLY A 169 -14.14 -9.80 16.33
N TRP A 170 -13.90 -10.46 15.23
CA TRP A 170 -14.38 -10.02 13.91
C TRP A 170 -15.88 -10.19 13.69
N GLU A 171 -16.61 -10.88 14.56
CA GLU A 171 -18.07 -11.01 14.46
C GLU A 171 -18.80 -9.69 14.78
N ASP A 172 -18.16 -8.81 15.56
CA ASP A 172 -18.80 -7.61 16.13
C ASP A 172 -17.89 -6.37 16.06
N TRP A 173 -17.10 -6.23 14.97
CA TRP A 173 -16.08 -5.18 14.89
C TRP A 173 -16.53 -3.93 14.13
N PHE A 174 -17.19 -4.09 12.97
CA PHE A 174 -17.45 -2.99 12.07
C PHE A 174 -18.78 -2.27 12.38
N GLY A 175 -18.70 -0.93 12.48
CA GLY A 175 -19.89 -0.08 12.63
C GLY A 175 -20.47 0.03 14.05
N HIS A 176 -20.00 -0.80 14.98
CA HIS A 176 -20.56 -0.83 16.35
C HIS A 176 -19.89 0.17 17.31
N LYS A 177 -18.80 0.82 16.89
CA LYS A 177 -18.07 1.83 17.67
C LYS A 177 -17.66 1.33 19.07
N LYS A 178 -17.20 0.09 19.14
CA LYS A 178 -16.78 -0.56 20.37
C LYS A 178 -15.33 -0.25 20.72
N ASP A 179 -15.06 0.15 21.96
CA ASP A 179 -13.71 0.45 22.44
C ASP A 179 -12.85 -0.83 22.65
N TYR A 180 -13.49 -1.97 22.95
CA TYR A 180 -12.83 -3.25 23.25
C TYR A 180 -13.25 -4.33 22.26
N VAL A 181 -12.77 -4.25 21.01
CA VAL A 181 -13.12 -5.22 19.97
C VAL A 181 -12.11 -6.35 19.88
N PHE A 182 -10.81 -6.03 19.96
CA PHE A 182 -9.71 -6.97 19.76
C PHE A 182 -8.76 -6.95 20.97
N ASP A 183 -8.17 -8.11 21.30
CA ASP A 183 -7.10 -8.23 22.31
C ASP A 183 -5.70 -8.40 21.67
N PHE A 184 -5.63 -8.63 20.37
CA PHE A 184 -4.41 -8.77 19.55
C PHE A 184 -3.48 -9.92 19.97
N VAL A 185 -3.96 -10.87 20.78
CA VAL A 185 -3.15 -12.01 21.27
C VAL A 185 -3.87 -13.35 21.18
N THR A 186 -5.20 -13.38 21.11
CA THR A 186 -5.98 -14.62 21.14
C THR A 186 -6.40 -15.03 19.72
N PRO A 187 -5.86 -16.15 19.19
CA PRO A 187 -6.27 -16.65 17.89
C PRO A 187 -7.65 -17.30 17.95
N TYR A 188 -8.30 -17.40 16.78
CA TYR A 188 -9.47 -18.28 16.62
C TYR A 188 -9.11 -19.77 16.79
N PRO A 189 -10.08 -20.65 17.12
CA PRO A 189 -9.82 -22.07 17.37
C PRO A 189 -9.20 -22.84 16.19
N ASP A 190 -9.42 -22.37 14.97
CA ASP A 190 -8.93 -22.97 13.72
C ASP A 190 -7.63 -22.33 13.19
N PHE A 191 -7.01 -21.43 13.99
CA PHE A 191 -5.73 -20.79 13.69
C PHE A 191 -4.67 -21.15 14.74
N ASP A 192 -3.83 -22.13 14.46
CA ASP A 192 -2.70 -22.48 15.32
C ASP A 192 -1.50 -21.59 15.02
N LEU A 193 -1.42 -20.48 15.76
CA LEU A 193 -0.40 -19.44 15.60
C LEU A 193 1.03 -20.01 15.70
N LYS A 194 1.27 -20.96 16.61
CA LYS A 194 2.59 -21.58 16.79
C LYS A 194 2.94 -22.48 15.60
N ALA A 195 2.09 -23.44 15.28
CA ALA A 195 2.33 -24.40 14.22
C ALA A 195 2.45 -23.75 12.84
N LEU A 196 1.67 -22.69 12.58
CA LEU A 196 1.74 -21.95 11.32
C LEU A 196 3.05 -21.14 11.17
N ASN A 197 3.54 -20.51 12.25
CA ASN A 197 4.85 -19.83 12.20
C ASN A 197 6.00 -20.83 12.04
N GLU A 198 6.00 -21.93 12.77
CA GLU A 198 6.99 -23.00 12.60
C GLU A 198 6.99 -23.54 11.15
N TYR A 199 5.81 -23.75 10.59
CA TYR A 199 5.67 -24.18 9.19
C TYR A 199 6.21 -23.13 8.20
N ALA A 200 5.83 -21.87 8.36
CA ALA A 200 6.31 -20.78 7.50
C ALA A 200 7.85 -20.67 7.54
N HIS A 201 8.43 -20.68 8.75
CA HIS A 201 9.89 -20.62 8.92
C HIS A 201 10.60 -21.84 8.29
N SER A 202 10.01 -23.03 8.36
CA SER A 202 10.56 -24.24 7.72
C SER A 202 10.62 -24.10 6.18
N LYS A 203 9.80 -23.23 5.59
CA LYS A 203 9.74 -22.92 4.16
C LYS A 203 10.55 -21.67 3.78
N GLY A 204 11.20 -21.01 4.74
CA GLY A 204 11.93 -19.75 4.51
C GLY A 204 11.04 -18.52 4.36
N VAL A 205 9.77 -18.61 4.75
CA VAL A 205 8.75 -17.55 4.72
C VAL A 205 8.44 -17.09 6.14
N LYS A 206 8.01 -15.85 6.32
CA LYS A 206 7.46 -15.36 7.58
C LYS A 206 5.97 -15.04 7.45
N LEU A 207 5.25 -15.10 8.54
CA LEU A 207 3.92 -14.51 8.60
C LEU A 207 4.04 -13.00 8.90
N MET A 208 3.17 -12.21 8.29
CA MET A 208 2.95 -10.79 8.64
C MET A 208 1.73 -10.73 9.55
N MET A 209 1.90 -10.07 10.69
CA MET A 209 0.83 -9.89 11.66
C MET A 209 -0.21 -8.88 11.14
N HIS A 210 -1.47 -9.06 11.53
CA HIS A 210 -2.53 -8.09 11.31
C HIS A 210 -3.13 -7.64 12.64
N HIS A 211 -3.16 -6.33 12.86
CA HIS A 211 -3.80 -5.69 14.01
C HIS A 211 -4.85 -4.70 13.51
N GLU A 212 -6.10 -5.15 13.34
CA GLU A 212 -7.22 -4.24 13.11
C GLU A 212 -7.67 -3.63 14.44
N THR A 213 -7.81 -2.30 14.49
CA THR A 213 -8.18 -1.58 15.71
C THR A 213 -9.64 -1.19 15.77
N SER A 214 -10.36 -1.27 14.63
CA SER A 214 -11.72 -0.71 14.48
C SER A 214 -11.82 0.75 14.96
N GLY A 215 -10.75 1.52 14.72
CA GLY A 215 -10.63 2.92 15.12
C GLY A 215 -10.35 3.17 16.61
N SER A 216 -10.28 2.12 17.46
CA SER A 216 -10.00 2.28 18.89
C SER A 216 -8.50 2.36 19.19
N THR A 217 -7.95 3.57 19.15
CA THR A 217 -6.55 3.85 19.48
C THR A 217 -6.21 3.47 20.91
N ARG A 218 -7.10 3.76 21.87
CA ARG A 218 -6.90 3.46 23.28
C ARG A 218 -6.82 1.96 23.56
N ASN A 219 -7.67 1.18 22.91
CA ASN A 219 -7.64 -0.28 23.04
C ASN A 219 -6.33 -0.85 22.50
N TYR A 220 -5.90 -0.36 21.34
CA TYR A 220 -4.63 -0.81 20.76
C TYR A 220 -3.45 -0.48 21.67
N GLU A 221 -3.36 0.74 22.20
CA GLU A 221 -2.28 1.14 23.12
C GLU A 221 -2.21 0.29 24.39
N ARG A 222 -3.35 -0.10 24.97
CA ARG A 222 -3.41 -0.98 26.14
C ARG A 222 -2.84 -2.38 25.89
N HIS A 223 -3.05 -2.91 24.69
CA HIS A 223 -2.66 -4.27 24.31
C HIS A 223 -1.34 -4.33 23.55
N MET A 224 -0.84 -3.21 23.05
CA MET A 224 0.29 -3.13 22.11
C MET A 224 1.55 -3.85 22.64
N LYS A 225 1.88 -3.70 23.91
CA LYS A 225 3.03 -4.38 24.50
C LYS A 225 2.88 -5.91 24.43
N ALA A 226 1.76 -6.44 24.89
CA ALA A 226 1.50 -7.89 24.85
C ALA A 226 1.46 -8.41 23.41
N ALA A 227 0.88 -7.64 22.49
CA ALA A 227 0.82 -7.97 21.07
C ALA A 227 2.23 -8.05 20.43
N TYR A 228 3.11 -7.08 20.69
CA TYR A 228 4.47 -7.09 20.18
C TYR A 228 5.36 -8.15 20.85
N GLU A 229 5.17 -8.44 22.14
CA GLU A 229 5.82 -9.57 22.83
C GLU A 229 5.41 -10.91 22.21
N LEU A 230 4.11 -11.09 21.88
CA LEU A 230 3.62 -12.26 21.15
C LEU A 230 4.28 -12.38 19.76
N MET A 231 4.36 -11.28 19.04
CA MET A 231 5.02 -11.24 17.72
C MET A 231 6.48 -11.68 17.83
N ASN A 232 7.23 -11.14 18.78
CA ASN A 232 8.63 -11.50 18.99
C ASN A 232 8.78 -12.98 19.40
N LYS A 233 7.88 -13.50 20.24
CA LYS A 233 7.87 -14.90 20.65
C LYS A 233 7.76 -15.87 19.50
N TYR A 234 6.98 -15.52 18.47
CA TYR A 234 6.73 -16.38 17.29
C TYR A 234 7.50 -15.96 16.04
N GLY A 235 8.40 -14.96 16.13
CA GLY A 235 9.31 -14.57 15.05
C GLY A 235 8.71 -13.70 13.97
N TYR A 236 7.58 -13.06 14.22
CA TYR A 236 7.06 -11.99 13.37
C TYR A 236 8.00 -10.78 13.40
N ASN A 237 8.18 -10.11 12.27
CA ASN A 237 8.98 -8.90 12.16
C ASN A 237 8.26 -7.75 11.44
N SER A 238 6.99 -7.92 11.12
CA SER A 238 6.16 -6.91 10.46
C SER A 238 4.70 -7.04 10.88
N VAL A 239 4.02 -5.91 10.92
CA VAL A 239 2.58 -5.79 11.22
C VAL A 239 1.89 -4.87 10.23
N LYS A 240 0.74 -5.32 9.72
CA LYS A 240 -0.26 -4.44 9.12
C LYS A 240 -1.20 -3.99 10.23
N SER A 241 -1.27 -2.69 10.52
CA SER A 241 -2.21 -2.12 11.48
C SER A 241 -3.34 -1.39 10.74
N GLY A 242 -4.60 -1.74 11.03
CA GLY A 242 -5.80 -1.13 10.45
C GLY A 242 -6.51 -0.22 11.45
N TYR A 243 -7.16 0.81 10.92
CA TYR A 243 -7.96 1.77 11.70
C TYR A 243 -9.29 2.03 11.00
N VAL A 244 -9.97 0.96 10.62
CA VAL A 244 -11.23 1.04 9.86
C VAL A 244 -12.32 1.70 10.70
N GLY A 245 -13.09 2.59 10.09
CA GLY A 245 -14.23 3.26 10.69
C GLY A 245 -13.88 4.59 11.37
N ASP A 246 -14.76 5.03 12.27
CA ASP A 246 -14.58 6.26 13.03
C ASP A 246 -13.59 6.05 14.17
N ILE A 247 -12.74 7.04 14.40
CA ILE A 247 -11.81 7.00 15.54
C ILE A 247 -12.56 7.08 16.86
N LEU A 248 -12.11 6.32 17.84
CA LEU A 248 -12.59 6.36 19.22
C LEU A 248 -11.54 7.00 20.15
N PRO A 249 -11.98 7.86 21.08
CA PRO A 249 -13.37 8.16 21.44
C PRO A 249 -14.14 8.94 20.37
N VAL A 250 -15.46 8.80 20.37
CA VAL A 250 -16.36 9.45 19.41
C VAL A 250 -16.12 10.96 19.36
N GLY A 251 -15.98 11.49 18.16
CA GLY A 251 -15.68 12.91 17.90
C GLY A 251 -14.21 13.16 17.56
N GLU A 252 -13.32 12.23 17.86
CA GLU A 252 -11.96 12.26 17.33
C GLU A 252 -11.95 11.89 15.84
N HIS A 253 -10.89 12.29 15.15
CA HIS A 253 -10.69 12.04 13.73
C HIS A 253 -9.34 11.40 13.47
N HIS A 254 -9.20 10.67 12.36
CA HIS A 254 -7.91 10.10 11.89
C HIS A 254 -6.77 11.13 11.83
N TYR A 255 -7.09 12.42 11.77
CA TYR A 255 -6.15 13.51 11.51
C TYR A 255 -6.10 14.53 12.66
N SER A 256 -6.79 14.31 13.78
CA SER A 256 -6.64 15.12 15.00
C SER A 256 -5.28 14.90 15.64
N GLN A 257 -4.80 15.86 16.42
CA GLN A 257 -3.48 15.78 17.07
C GLN A 257 -3.30 14.52 17.91
N SER A 258 -4.33 14.12 18.67
CA SER A 258 -4.31 12.91 19.51
C SER A 258 -4.04 11.65 18.69
N THR A 259 -4.69 11.51 17.53
CA THR A 259 -4.53 10.36 16.64
C THR A 259 -3.19 10.39 15.89
N ILE A 260 -2.72 11.58 15.50
CA ILE A 260 -1.35 11.74 14.94
C ILE A 260 -0.30 11.27 15.96
N ASN A 261 -0.46 11.64 17.23
CA ASN A 261 0.44 11.20 18.30
C ASN A 261 0.37 9.70 18.51
N HIS A 262 -0.83 9.10 18.43
CA HIS A 262 -1.01 7.66 18.48
C HIS A 262 -0.24 6.94 17.36
N TYR A 263 -0.38 7.37 16.11
CA TYR A 263 0.35 6.74 14.98
C TYR A 263 1.86 6.76 15.20
N LEU A 264 2.39 7.90 15.65
CA LEU A 264 3.81 8.03 15.94
C LEU A 264 4.24 7.17 17.13
N TYR A 265 3.40 7.08 18.16
CA TYR A 265 3.63 6.20 19.30
C TYR A 265 3.71 4.73 18.87
N ALA A 266 2.74 4.26 18.06
CA ALA A 266 2.72 2.89 17.54
C ALA A 266 3.99 2.53 16.75
N ILE A 267 4.45 3.45 15.88
CA ILE A 267 5.68 3.27 15.11
C ILE A 267 6.90 3.17 16.02
N LYS A 268 7.01 4.02 17.06
CA LYS A 268 8.10 4.02 18.01
C LYS A 268 8.12 2.76 18.89
N GLU A 269 6.95 2.32 19.36
CA GLU A 269 6.84 1.07 20.13
C GLU A 269 7.22 -0.14 19.29
N ALA A 270 6.73 -0.22 18.05
CA ALA A 270 7.12 -1.28 17.12
C ALA A 270 8.64 -1.31 16.88
N ALA A 271 9.29 -0.14 16.77
CA ALA A 271 10.74 -0.06 16.60
C ALA A 271 11.51 -0.64 17.79
N LYS A 272 11.05 -0.45 19.02
CA LYS A 272 11.66 -1.05 20.24
C LYS A 272 11.64 -2.58 20.19
N HIS A 273 10.62 -3.15 19.54
CA HIS A 273 10.45 -4.59 19.34
C HIS A 273 11.03 -5.10 18.00
N LYS A 274 11.72 -4.26 17.22
CA LYS A 274 12.25 -4.55 15.89
C LYS A 274 11.16 -5.02 14.91
N ILE A 275 10.02 -4.37 14.92
CA ILE A 275 8.86 -4.65 14.07
C ILE A 275 8.69 -3.54 13.04
N MET A 276 8.56 -3.94 11.78
CA MET A 276 8.20 -3.06 10.66
C MET A 276 6.70 -2.83 10.64
N VAL A 277 6.27 -1.62 10.33
CA VAL A 277 4.86 -1.21 10.35
C VAL A 277 4.37 -0.85 8.94
N ASN A 278 3.21 -1.41 8.57
CA ASN A 278 2.39 -1.02 7.44
C ASN A 278 1.05 -0.52 7.98
N ALA A 279 0.85 0.81 8.03
CA ALA A 279 -0.34 1.40 8.64
C ALA A 279 -1.40 1.72 7.58
N HIS A 280 -2.59 1.10 7.68
CA HIS A 280 -3.75 1.38 6.85
C HIS A 280 -4.70 2.39 7.53
N GLU A 281 -5.52 3.11 6.75
CA GLU A 281 -6.43 4.21 7.17
C GLU A 281 -5.75 5.34 7.96
N ALA A 282 -4.49 5.20 8.30
CA ALA A 282 -3.73 6.17 9.08
C ALA A 282 -3.53 7.50 8.33
N VAL A 283 -2.88 8.45 8.98
CA VAL A 283 -2.60 9.75 8.36
C VAL A 283 -1.71 9.62 7.12
N ARG A 284 -1.99 10.42 6.10
CA ARG A 284 -1.13 10.52 4.91
C ARG A 284 0.29 10.93 5.29
N PRO A 285 1.31 10.42 4.61
CA PRO A 285 2.69 10.57 5.02
C PRO A 285 3.20 12.00 4.80
N THR A 286 4.03 12.43 5.74
CA THR A 286 4.69 13.73 5.75
C THR A 286 6.21 13.60 5.90
N GLY A 287 6.77 12.46 5.49
CA GLY A 287 8.20 12.18 5.52
C GLY A 287 8.71 11.50 6.78
N ILE A 288 7.83 11.12 7.71
CA ILE A 288 8.19 10.46 9.00
C ILE A 288 9.00 9.17 8.79
N CYS A 289 8.82 8.49 7.66
CA CYS A 289 9.61 7.30 7.31
C CYS A 289 11.13 7.57 7.17
N ARG A 290 11.58 8.82 7.05
CA ARG A 290 13.00 9.17 7.14
C ARG A 290 13.52 9.04 8.58
N THR A 291 12.75 9.49 9.54
CA THR A 291 13.12 9.45 10.97
C THR A 291 12.89 8.06 11.56
N TYR A 292 11.81 7.41 11.15
CA TYR A 292 11.43 6.06 11.59
C TYR A 292 11.26 5.14 10.37
N PRO A 293 12.35 4.62 9.79
CA PRO A 293 12.31 3.77 8.59
C PRO A 293 11.64 2.41 8.79
N ASN A 294 11.31 2.02 10.02
CA ASN A 294 10.46 0.87 10.29
C ASN A 294 8.99 1.11 9.89
N MET A 295 8.56 2.34 9.64
CA MET A 295 7.34 2.64 8.89
C MET A 295 7.59 2.33 7.41
N ILE A 296 7.49 1.05 7.05
CA ILE A 296 7.87 0.53 5.73
C ILE A 296 6.74 0.66 4.71
N GLY A 297 5.49 0.67 5.17
CA GLY A 297 4.29 0.83 4.36
C GLY A 297 3.25 1.70 5.04
N ASN A 298 2.39 2.29 4.23
CA ASN A 298 1.25 3.07 4.69
C ASN A 298 0.24 3.16 3.54
N GLU A 299 -1.06 2.98 3.80
CA GLU A 299 -2.08 3.14 2.77
C GLU A 299 -2.47 4.62 2.59
N SER A 300 -3.23 5.17 3.54
CA SER A 300 -3.68 6.58 3.68
C SER A 300 -4.24 7.25 2.42
N ALA A 301 -4.65 6.47 1.45
CA ALA A 301 -5.43 6.82 0.27
C ALA A 301 -6.07 5.55 -0.28
N ARG A 302 -7.10 5.68 -1.09
CA ARG A 302 -7.78 4.54 -1.68
C ARG A 302 -6.82 3.68 -2.50
N GLY A 303 -6.58 2.46 -2.02
CA GLY A 303 -5.86 1.40 -2.73
C GLY A 303 -6.79 0.53 -3.58
N THR A 304 -6.32 -0.68 -3.91
CA THR A 304 -7.09 -1.66 -4.71
C THR A 304 -8.37 -2.11 -4.02
N GLU A 305 -8.41 -2.13 -2.69
CA GLU A 305 -9.58 -2.53 -1.91
C GLU A 305 -10.86 -1.80 -2.34
N TYR A 306 -10.77 -0.49 -2.54
CA TYR A 306 -11.92 0.33 -2.95
C TYR A 306 -12.50 -0.03 -4.33
N GLU A 307 -11.75 -0.73 -5.15
CA GLU A 307 -12.24 -1.19 -6.45
C GLU A 307 -13.37 -2.23 -6.29
N ALA A 308 -13.34 -3.03 -5.22
CA ALA A 308 -14.40 -4.00 -4.90
C ALA A 308 -15.71 -3.33 -4.46
N PHE A 309 -15.69 -2.05 -4.06
CA PHE A 309 -16.81 -1.28 -3.53
C PHE A 309 -17.28 -0.15 -4.45
N GLY A 310 -17.20 -0.32 -5.75
CA GLY A 310 -17.63 0.68 -6.75
C GLY A 310 -16.48 1.49 -7.34
N GLY A 311 -15.29 1.34 -6.82
CA GLY A 311 -14.04 1.67 -7.48
C GLY A 311 -13.58 3.11 -7.43
N ASN A 312 -12.34 3.26 -7.85
CA ASN A 312 -11.67 4.53 -8.10
C ASN A 312 -11.92 4.96 -9.56
N LYS A 313 -11.65 6.21 -9.88
CA LYS A 313 -11.59 6.65 -11.28
C LYS A 313 -10.37 6.02 -11.97
N VAL A 314 -10.44 5.80 -13.27
CA VAL A 314 -9.36 5.18 -14.06
C VAL A 314 -8.03 5.94 -13.90
N PHE A 315 -8.09 7.27 -13.85
CA PHE A 315 -6.92 8.13 -13.66
C PHE A 315 -6.33 8.14 -12.24
N HIS A 316 -6.94 7.47 -11.26
CA HIS A 316 -6.52 7.52 -9.85
C HIS A 316 -5.03 7.20 -9.67
N THR A 317 -4.54 6.13 -10.30
CA THR A 317 -3.12 5.74 -10.20
C THR A 317 -2.16 6.64 -10.97
N THR A 318 -2.66 7.56 -11.79
CA THR A 318 -1.85 8.61 -12.43
C THR A 318 -1.81 9.92 -11.63
N ILE A 319 -2.55 9.98 -10.50
CA ILE A 319 -2.54 11.10 -9.56
C ILE A 319 -1.69 10.78 -8.32
N LEU A 320 -1.81 9.58 -7.77
CA LEU A 320 -1.18 9.20 -6.50
C LEU A 320 0.33 9.47 -6.44
N PRO A 321 1.14 9.24 -7.50
CA PRO A 321 2.56 9.56 -7.46
C PRO A 321 2.86 11.04 -7.24
N PHE A 322 1.99 11.93 -7.70
CA PHE A 322 2.15 13.39 -7.56
C PHE A 322 1.55 13.96 -6.28
N THR A 323 0.81 13.17 -5.55
CA THR A 323 0.08 13.58 -4.34
C THR A 323 0.47 12.70 -3.16
N ARG A 324 -0.20 11.58 -2.97
CA ARG A 324 -0.06 10.67 -1.83
C ARG A 324 1.40 10.18 -1.61
N LEU A 325 2.14 9.91 -2.69
CA LEU A 325 3.51 9.38 -2.61
C LEU A 325 4.58 10.45 -2.34
N GLN A 326 4.24 11.74 -2.27
CA GLN A 326 5.21 12.81 -2.02
C GLN A 326 5.84 12.76 -0.62
N GLY A 327 5.12 12.23 0.36
CA GLY A 327 5.58 12.15 1.75
C GLY A 327 6.07 10.77 2.19
N GLY A 328 5.98 9.74 1.34
CA GLY A 328 6.41 8.39 1.70
C GLY A 328 5.77 7.28 0.87
N PRO A 329 6.17 6.01 1.11
CA PRO A 329 5.70 4.85 0.37
C PRO A 329 4.21 4.61 0.54
N MET A 330 3.59 3.91 -0.42
CA MET A 330 2.19 3.52 -0.34
C MET A 330 2.02 2.01 -0.53
N ASP A 331 1.34 1.36 0.39
CA ASP A 331 0.81 0.01 0.20
C ASP A 331 -0.49 0.11 -0.62
N TYR A 332 -0.33 0.12 -1.95
CA TYR A 332 -1.45 0.22 -2.89
C TYR A 332 -2.16 -1.11 -3.11
N THR A 333 -1.53 -2.23 -2.75
CA THR A 333 -1.99 -3.61 -2.98
C THR A 333 -2.24 -3.92 -4.47
N PRO A 334 -1.22 -3.77 -5.35
CA PRO A 334 -1.36 -4.01 -6.78
C PRO A 334 -1.38 -5.50 -7.14
N GLY A 335 -1.62 -5.79 -8.42
CA GLY A 335 -1.41 -7.12 -8.99
C GLY A 335 -2.68 -7.93 -9.18
N ILE A 336 -3.85 -7.35 -9.13
CA ILE A 336 -5.11 -8.05 -9.40
C ILE A 336 -5.25 -8.31 -10.90
N PHE A 337 -5.33 -9.57 -11.31
CA PHE A 337 -5.48 -10.01 -12.70
C PHE A 337 -6.93 -10.31 -13.07
N GLU A 338 -7.72 -10.86 -12.13
CA GLU A 338 -9.15 -11.03 -12.30
C GLU A 338 -9.88 -9.75 -11.88
N THR A 339 -10.18 -8.90 -12.87
CA THR A 339 -10.63 -7.52 -12.65
C THR A 339 -12.12 -7.37 -12.35
N GLU A 340 -12.94 -8.38 -12.60
CA GLU A 340 -14.38 -8.33 -12.40
C GLU A 340 -14.79 -9.07 -11.14
N MET A 341 -15.42 -8.40 -10.19
CA MET A 341 -15.83 -9.03 -8.91
C MET A 341 -16.87 -10.13 -9.07
N LYS A 342 -17.58 -10.15 -10.19
CA LYS A 342 -18.56 -11.21 -10.53
C LYS A 342 -17.99 -12.62 -10.54
N TYR A 343 -16.69 -12.79 -10.72
CA TYR A 343 -16.09 -14.12 -10.75
C TYR A 343 -16.14 -14.83 -9.38
N VAL A 344 -16.21 -14.06 -8.29
CA VAL A 344 -16.38 -14.57 -6.93
C VAL A 344 -17.82 -14.39 -6.46
N ASN A 345 -18.38 -13.20 -6.61
CA ASN A 345 -19.74 -12.86 -6.18
C ASN A 345 -20.56 -12.36 -7.38
N PRO A 346 -21.48 -13.20 -7.93
CA PRO A 346 -22.29 -12.84 -9.10
C PRO A 346 -23.11 -11.55 -8.94
N ASN A 347 -23.40 -11.15 -7.70
CA ASN A 347 -24.15 -9.93 -7.39
C ASN A 347 -23.29 -8.68 -7.30
N ASN A 348 -21.96 -8.82 -7.25
CA ASN A 348 -21.05 -7.68 -7.21
C ASN A 348 -20.68 -7.24 -8.63
N ASN A 349 -21.24 -6.11 -9.06
CA ASN A 349 -20.99 -5.51 -10.38
C ASN A 349 -19.74 -4.61 -10.41
N SER A 350 -18.97 -4.53 -9.34
CA SER A 350 -17.74 -3.74 -9.30
C SER A 350 -16.66 -4.32 -10.22
N GLN A 351 -15.83 -3.44 -10.74
CA GLN A 351 -14.71 -3.80 -11.60
C GLN A 351 -13.48 -2.96 -11.23
N ILE A 352 -12.34 -3.60 -11.15
CA ILE A 352 -11.05 -2.89 -11.08
C ILE A 352 -10.80 -2.25 -12.45
N ARG A 353 -10.71 -0.92 -12.47
CA ARG A 353 -10.65 -0.13 -13.71
C ARG A 353 -9.23 -0.04 -14.24
N THR A 354 -8.74 -1.15 -14.73
CA THR A 354 -7.34 -1.36 -15.14
C THR A 354 -7.25 -2.37 -16.28
N THR A 355 -6.08 -2.41 -16.95
CA THR A 355 -5.67 -3.60 -17.70
C THR A 355 -4.70 -4.44 -16.87
N LEU A 356 -4.48 -5.71 -17.26
CA LEU A 356 -3.51 -6.59 -16.62
C LEU A 356 -2.09 -6.01 -16.73
N ALA A 357 -1.69 -5.50 -17.89
CA ALA A 357 -0.36 -4.89 -18.08
C ALA A 357 -0.15 -3.66 -17.19
N ARG A 358 -1.20 -2.86 -16.95
CA ARG A 358 -1.15 -1.75 -15.98
C ARG A 358 -0.96 -2.26 -14.54
N GLN A 359 -1.57 -3.37 -14.14
CA GLN A 359 -1.35 -3.95 -12.80
C GLN A 359 0.12 -4.30 -12.59
N LEU A 360 0.82 -4.80 -13.61
CA LEU A 360 2.26 -5.03 -13.55
C LEU A 360 3.03 -3.71 -13.41
N ALA A 361 2.66 -2.68 -14.17
CA ALA A 361 3.31 -1.37 -14.14
C ALA A 361 3.23 -0.69 -12.76
N LEU A 362 2.18 -0.96 -11.97
CA LEU A 362 1.99 -0.39 -10.64
C LEU A 362 3.13 -0.76 -9.67
N TYR A 363 3.79 -1.91 -9.83
CA TYR A 363 4.95 -2.28 -9.02
C TYR A 363 6.14 -1.33 -9.20
N VAL A 364 6.17 -0.60 -10.31
CA VAL A 364 7.20 0.40 -10.60
C VAL A 364 6.72 1.81 -10.30
N THR A 365 5.48 2.14 -10.65
CA THR A 365 4.95 3.51 -10.54
C THR A 365 4.48 3.85 -9.13
N MET A 366 3.97 2.87 -8.36
CA MET A 366 3.62 3.03 -6.94
C MET A 366 4.82 2.62 -6.08
N TYR A 367 5.58 3.60 -5.63
CA TYR A 367 6.74 3.34 -4.78
C TYR A 367 6.33 2.77 -3.42
N SER A 368 6.85 1.60 -3.11
CA SER A 368 6.82 1.02 -1.77
C SER A 368 7.94 0.01 -1.59
N PRO A 369 8.68 0.01 -0.48
CA PRO A 369 9.57 -1.09 -0.11
C PRO A 369 8.80 -2.29 0.47
N LEU A 370 7.49 -2.20 0.56
CA LEU A 370 6.59 -3.28 0.93
C LEU A 370 5.50 -3.38 -0.14
N GLN A 371 5.54 -4.46 -0.95
CA GLN A 371 4.64 -4.64 -2.09
C GLN A 371 3.89 -5.97 -2.00
N MET A 372 2.58 -5.90 -2.12
CA MET A 372 1.71 -7.07 -2.15
C MET A 372 1.55 -7.62 -3.57
N ALA A 373 1.54 -8.94 -3.71
CA ALA A 373 0.87 -9.61 -4.81
C ALA A 373 -0.55 -9.94 -4.32
N ALA A 374 -1.49 -9.07 -4.67
CA ALA A 374 -2.75 -8.95 -3.95
C ALA A 374 -3.83 -9.93 -4.39
N ASP A 375 -3.73 -10.52 -5.60
CA ASP A 375 -4.72 -11.45 -6.12
C ASP A 375 -4.64 -12.84 -5.48
N LEU A 376 -5.63 -13.67 -5.75
CA LEU A 376 -5.68 -15.05 -5.29
C LEU A 376 -4.59 -15.91 -5.99
N PRO A 377 -4.00 -16.90 -5.31
CA PRO A 377 -3.00 -17.78 -5.88
C PRO A 377 -3.40 -18.41 -7.22
N GLU A 378 -4.64 -18.89 -7.33
CA GLU A 378 -5.15 -19.52 -8.54
C GLU A 378 -5.24 -18.56 -9.74
N ASN A 379 -5.44 -17.27 -9.50
CA ASN A 379 -5.45 -16.25 -10.57
C ASN A 379 -4.04 -16.02 -11.12
N TYR A 380 -3.04 -16.03 -10.27
CA TYR A 380 -1.64 -15.97 -10.71
C TYR A 380 -1.19 -17.20 -11.48
N GLU A 381 -1.64 -18.37 -11.08
CA GLU A 381 -1.34 -19.62 -11.81
C GLU A 381 -1.97 -19.63 -13.22
N LYS A 382 -3.14 -19.04 -13.36
CA LYS A 382 -3.82 -18.88 -14.67
C LYS A 382 -3.06 -17.97 -15.64
N TYR A 383 -2.37 -16.95 -15.15
CA TYR A 383 -1.59 -15.98 -15.93
C TYR A 383 -0.10 -16.05 -15.55
N ALA A 384 0.44 -17.26 -15.49
CA ALA A 384 1.79 -17.53 -14.97
C ALA A 384 2.91 -16.79 -15.71
N ASP A 385 2.73 -16.52 -17.00
CA ASP A 385 3.65 -15.75 -17.85
C ASP A 385 3.69 -14.27 -17.48
N ALA A 386 2.54 -13.64 -17.25
CA ALA A 386 2.45 -12.27 -16.74
C ALA A 386 2.91 -12.17 -15.28
N PHE A 387 2.56 -13.16 -14.45
CA PHE A 387 2.98 -13.24 -13.06
C PHE A 387 4.50 -13.28 -12.90
N GLN A 388 5.24 -13.72 -13.92
CA GLN A 388 6.70 -13.70 -13.92
C GLN A 388 7.27 -12.31 -13.65
N PHE A 389 6.62 -11.24 -14.15
CA PHE A 389 7.05 -9.87 -13.85
C PHE A 389 6.97 -9.55 -12.35
N ILE A 390 5.88 -9.93 -11.67
CA ILE A 390 5.71 -9.70 -10.21
C ILE A 390 6.75 -10.47 -9.40
N LYS A 391 7.13 -11.67 -9.83
CA LYS A 391 8.20 -12.44 -9.19
C LYS A 391 9.57 -11.77 -9.36
N ASP A 392 9.83 -11.22 -10.55
CA ASP A 392 11.14 -10.65 -10.91
C ASP A 392 11.36 -9.24 -10.36
N VAL A 393 10.32 -8.39 -10.33
CA VAL A 393 10.46 -6.97 -9.95
C VAL A 393 10.88 -6.85 -8.48
N PRO A 394 11.98 -6.11 -8.17
CA PRO A 394 12.40 -5.90 -6.80
C PRO A 394 11.56 -4.81 -6.12
N VAL A 395 11.73 -4.68 -4.82
CA VAL A 395 11.10 -3.64 -3.98
C VAL A 395 12.13 -2.73 -3.30
N ASP A 396 13.42 -2.92 -3.59
CA ASP A 396 14.53 -2.10 -3.09
C ASP A 396 15.30 -1.49 -4.28
N TRP A 397 15.29 -0.15 -4.37
CA TRP A 397 15.73 0.57 -5.54
C TRP A 397 16.96 1.41 -5.28
N GLN A 398 17.97 1.30 -6.16
CA GLN A 398 19.14 2.16 -6.13
C GLN A 398 18.84 3.55 -6.70
N LYS A 399 18.05 3.62 -7.79
CA LYS A 399 17.81 4.86 -8.52
C LYS A 399 16.43 4.83 -9.19
N SER A 400 15.80 6.00 -9.26
CA SER A 400 14.58 6.24 -10.05
C SER A 400 14.82 7.33 -11.08
N VAL A 401 14.30 7.13 -12.29
CA VAL A 401 14.33 8.09 -13.39
C VAL A 401 12.89 8.28 -13.89
N TYR A 402 12.39 9.49 -13.81
CA TYR A 402 11.05 9.83 -14.27
C TYR A 402 11.15 10.22 -15.74
N LEU A 403 10.65 9.35 -16.63
CA LEU A 403 10.79 9.48 -18.08
C LEU A 403 9.73 10.41 -18.67
N GLU A 404 8.49 10.20 -18.27
CA GLU A 404 7.33 10.99 -18.70
C GLU A 404 6.39 11.20 -17.53
N ALA A 405 5.75 12.36 -17.44
CA ALA A 405 4.83 12.66 -16.35
C ALA A 405 3.84 13.78 -16.72
N GLU A 406 2.54 13.48 -16.63
CA GLU A 406 1.46 14.46 -16.66
C GLU A 406 0.40 14.05 -15.62
N PRO A 407 0.22 14.82 -14.53
CA PRO A 407 -0.71 14.49 -13.46
C PRO A 407 -2.12 14.21 -13.96
N GLY A 408 -2.69 13.09 -13.55
CA GLY A 408 -4.03 12.66 -13.95
C GLY A 408 -4.12 12.07 -15.37
N ARG A 409 -3.03 12.03 -16.12
CA ARG A 409 -3.02 11.52 -17.50
C ARG A 409 -2.12 10.30 -17.69
N TYR A 410 -0.84 10.42 -17.38
CA TYR A 410 0.12 9.32 -17.52
C TYR A 410 1.37 9.56 -16.67
N ILE A 411 2.06 8.46 -16.39
CA ILE A 411 3.38 8.49 -15.77
C ILE A 411 4.19 7.29 -16.25
N THR A 412 5.47 7.53 -16.60
CA THR A 412 6.44 6.50 -16.96
C THR A 412 7.69 6.65 -16.12
N ILE A 413 8.05 5.60 -15.38
CA ILE A 413 9.19 5.59 -14.46
C ILE A 413 10.10 4.41 -14.79
N ALA A 414 11.42 4.64 -14.79
CA ALA A 414 12.44 3.60 -14.80
C ALA A 414 13.11 3.55 -13.42
N ARG A 415 13.31 2.33 -12.87
CA ARG A 415 13.98 2.12 -11.60
C ARG A 415 15.09 1.08 -11.74
N LYS A 416 16.25 1.35 -11.14
CA LYS A 416 17.37 0.44 -11.07
C LYS A 416 17.26 -0.40 -9.80
N ASP A 417 17.39 -1.72 -9.94
CA ASP A 417 17.53 -2.62 -8.81
C ASP A 417 18.78 -2.23 -7.98
N LYS A 418 18.68 -2.33 -6.67
CA LYS A 418 19.78 -2.02 -5.75
C LYS A 418 20.82 -3.13 -5.69
N HIS A 419 20.43 -4.36 -6.02
CA HIS A 419 21.25 -5.56 -5.84
C HIS A 419 21.77 -6.15 -7.15
N SER A 420 21.38 -5.56 -8.29
CA SER A 420 21.83 -5.96 -9.63
C SER A 420 22.02 -4.74 -10.56
N ASN A 421 22.38 -5.00 -11.81
CA ASN A 421 22.37 -3.96 -12.86
C ASN A 421 21.07 -3.90 -13.65
N ASP A 422 20.06 -4.61 -13.19
CA ASP A 422 18.77 -4.69 -13.87
C ASP A 422 17.95 -3.42 -13.65
N TRP A 423 17.11 -3.13 -14.63
CA TRP A 423 16.19 -2.02 -14.62
C TRP A 423 14.76 -2.49 -14.84
N TYR A 424 13.82 -1.75 -14.29
CA TYR A 424 12.40 -2.00 -14.47
C TYR A 424 11.71 -0.70 -14.85
N VAL A 425 10.84 -0.77 -15.88
CA VAL A 425 10.05 0.38 -16.33
C VAL A 425 8.59 0.09 -16.16
N GLY A 426 7.82 1.06 -15.68
CA GLY A 426 6.37 0.99 -15.61
C GLY A 426 5.75 2.24 -16.18
N CYS A 427 4.67 2.08 -16.97
CA CYS A 427 3.83 3.15 -17.45
C CYS A 427 2.37 2.88 -17.09
N THR A 428 1.70 3.90 -16.54
CA THR A 428 0.24 3.89 -16.33
C THR A 428 -0.40 5.06 -17.04
N ALA A 429 -1.57 4.84 -17.64
CA ALA A 429 -2.31 5.85 -18.41
C ALA A 429 -3.77 5.95 -17.96
N HIS A 430 -4.38 7.13 -18.15
CA HIS A 430 -5.79 7.40 -17.91
C HIS A 430 -6.70 6.82 -18.99
N GLU A 431 -7.98 7.22 -18.99
CA GLU A 431 -9.00 6.75 -19.95
C GLU A 431 -8.68 7.03 -21.43
N GLY A 432 -7.82 7.99 -21.71
CA GLY A 432 -7.39 8.32 -23.08
C GLY A 432 -6.23 7.48 -23.60
N GLY A 433 -5.63 6.65 -22.75
CA GLY A 433 -4.40 5.94 -23.10
C GLY A 433 -3.18 6.88 -23.22
N HIS A 434 -2.03 6.31 -23.62
CA HIS A 434 -0.80 7.06 -23.85
C HIS A 434 0.15 6.30 -24.79
N THR A 435 0.83 7.01 -25.69
CA THR A 435 1.93 6.43 -26.48
C THR A 435 3.24 7.09 -26.09
N SER A 436 4.17 6.26 -25.63
CA SER A 436 5.51 6.67 -25.21
C SER A 436 6.53 6.45 -26.32
N GLU A 437 7.47 7.38 -26.46
CA GLU A 437 8.71 7.22 -27.25
C GLU A 437 9.90 7.30 -26.30
N LEU A 438 10.31 6.15 -25.78
CA LEU A 438 11.32 6.04 -24.73
C LEU A 438 12.72 5.88 -25.31
N LEU A 439 13.62 6.80 -25.01
CA LEU A 439 15.05 6.61 -25.18
C LEU A 439 15.62 5.98 -23.89
N LEU A 440 16.24 4.81 -24.01
CA LEU A 440 16.76 4.06 -22.86
C LEU A 440 18.13 4.57 -22.37
N ASN A 441 18.37 5.88 -22.45
CA ASN A 441 19.64 6.52 -22.08
C ASN A 441 19.98 6.47 -20.59
N PHE A 442 19.07 5.98 -19.76
CA PHE A 442 19.29 5.69 -18.35
C PHE A 442 20.08 4.39 -18.12
N LEU A 443 20.17 3.51 -19.13
CA LEU A 443 20.99 2.29 -19.08
C LEU A 443 22.48 2.62 -19.10
N ASP A 444 23.28 1.76 -18.47
CA ASP A 444 24.74 1.95 -18.40
C ASP A 444 25.36 1.86 -19.80
N LYS A 445 26.19 2.86 -20.14
CA LYS A 445 26.85 2.93 -21.46
C LYS A 445 27.78 1.74 -21.68
N GLY A 446 27.72 1.17 -22.89
CA GLY A 446 28.55 0.05 -23.29
C GLY A 446 28.02 -1.33 -22.86
N LYS A 447 27.00 -1.38 -22.02
CA LYS A 447 26.36 -2.63 -21.61
C LYS A 447 25.23 -3.03 -22.56
N LYS A 448 24.94 -4.33 -22.59
CA LYS A 448 23.83 -4.94 -23.34
C LYS A 448 22.82 -5.49 -22.37
N TYR A 449 21.55 -5.43 -22.73
CA TYR A 449 20.45 -5.90 -21.91
C TYR A 449 19.44 -6.67 -22.78
N GLU A 450 18.68 -7.57 -22.14
CA GLU A 450 17.45 -8.14 -22.66
C GLU A 450 16.27 -7.46 -22.00
N ALA A 451 15.39 -6.86 -22.78
CA ALA A 451 14.13 -6.31 -22.32
C ALA A 451 13.01 -7.33 -22.57
N THR A 452 12.30 -7.71 -21.50
CA THR A 452 11.01 -8.42 -21.58
C THR A 452 9.93 -7.39 -21.35
N ILE A 453 9.08 -7.17 -22.37
CA ILE A 453 8.07 -6.13 -22.41
C ILE A 453 6.70 -6.78 -22.23
N TYR A 454 6.00 -6.42 -21.17
CA TYR A 454 4.62 -6.79 -20.87
C TYR A 454 3.74 -5.57 -21.18
N ALA A 455 3.02 -5.59 -22.26
CA ALA A 455 2.26 -4.45 -22.75
C ALA A 455 0.81 -4.80 -23.05
N ASP A 456 -0.06 -3.82 -23.00
CA ASP A 456 -1.42 -3.94 -23.50
C ASP A 456 -1.43 -4.45 -24.94
N ALA A 457 -2.30 -5.39 -25.28
CA ALA A 457 -2.57 -5.78 -26.66
C ALA A 457 -3.27 -4.64 -27.42
N LYS A 458 -3.28 -4.70 -28.74
CA LYS A 458 -3.86 -3.64 -29.58
C LYS A 458 -5.34 -3.36 -29.30
N ASP A 459 -6.08 -4.39 -28.88
CA ASP A 459 -7.50 -4.34 -28.55
C ASP A 459 -7.78 -4.29 -27.03
N ALA A 460 -6.74 -4.09 -26.23
CA ALA A 460 -6.89 -3.96 -24.79
C ALA A 460 -7.69 -2.70 -24.42
N ASN A 461 -8.52 -2.83 -23.38
CA ASN A 461 -9.32 -1.73 -22.85
C ASN A 461 -9.74 -2.09 -21.43
N TRP A 462 -9.57 -1.18 -20.48
CA TRP A 462 -9.89 -1.44 -19.07
C TRP A 462 -11.33 -1.92 -18.83
N LYS A 463 -12.29 -1.53 -19.71
CA LYS A 463 -13.70 -1.83 -19.54
C LYS A 463 -14.15 -3.08 -20.29
N THR A 464 -13.70 -3.25 -21.53
CA THR A 464 -14.24 -4.26 -22.45
C THR A 464 -13.29 -5.43 -22.70
N ASN A 465 -11.97 -5.22 -22.54
CA ASN A 465 -10.96 -6.26 -22.74
C ASN A 465 -9.72 -6.04 -21.84
N PRO A 466 -9.90 -6.10 -20.48
CA PRO A 466 -8.85 -5.72 -19.53
C PRO A 466 -7.68 -6.70 -19.46
N LYS A 467 -7.88 -7.95 -19.91
CA LYS A 467 -6.91 -9.04 -19.78
C LYS A 467 -6.13 -9.31 -21.09
N ALA A 468 -6.30 -8.45 -22.11
CA ALA A 468 -5.55 -8.57 -23.35
C ALA A 468 -4.17 -7.92 -23.22
N TYR A 469 -3.13 -8.75 -23.29
CA TYR A 469 -1.74 -8.31 -23.20
C TYR A 469 -0.84 -9.08 -24.16
N THR A 470 0.36 -8.58 -24.36
CA THR A 470 1.43 -9.23 -25.13
C THR A 470 2.72 -9.25 -24.31
N ILE A 471 3.52 -10.30 -24.52
CA ILE A 471 4.87 -10.39 -23.95
C ILE A 471 5.85 -10.53 -25.11
N THR A 472 6.79 -9.60 -25.20
CA THR A 472 7.84 -9.62 -26.25
C THR A 472 9.22 -9.45 -25.63
N LYS A 473 10.23 -9.99 -26.28
CA LYS A 473 11.63 -9.87 -25.86
C LYS A 473 12.48 -9.26 -26.96
N GLN A 474 13.41 -8.40 -26.57
CA GLN A 474 14.40 -7.85 -27.51
C GLN A 474 15.69 -7.41 -26.80
N LYS A 475 16.79 -7.41 -27.53
CA LYS A 475 18.07 -6.87 -27.04
C LYS A 475 18.04 -5.34 -27.11
N VAL A 476 18.49 -4.70 -26.04
CA VAL A 476 18.50 -3.24 -25.92
C VAL A 476 19.80 -2.72 -25.32
N ASN A 477 20.04 -1.43 -25.49
CA ASN A 477 21.16 -0.70 -24.88
C ASN A 477 20.77 0.78 -24.69
N ALA A 478 21.68 1.60 -24.17
CA ALA A 478 21.45 3.03 -23.88
C ALA A 478 21.06 3.90 -25.12
N LYS A 479 21.23 3.39 -26.35
CA LYS A 479 20.85 4.08 -27.60
C LYS A 479 19.49 3.62 -28.14
N THR A 480 18.92 2.58 -27.58
CA THR A 480 17.67 2.00 -28.04
C THR A 480 16.49 2.96 -27.80
N LYS A 481 15.64 3.10 -28.80
CA LYS A 481 14.35 3.78 -28.70
C LYS A 481 13.24 2.76 -28.74
N LEU A 482 12.29 2.84 -27.83
CA LEU A 482 11.08 2.02 -27.79
C LEU A 482 9.85 2.89 -28.03
N LYS A 483 8.94 2.42 -28.88
CA LYS A 483 7.62 3.02 -29.03
C LYS A 483 6.60 2.04 -28.47
N LEU A 484 5.90 2.43 -27.39
CA LEU A 484 4.96 1.59 -26.65
C LEU A 484 3.66 2.34 -26.44
N THR A 485 2.55 1.64 -26.53
CA THR A 485 1.22 2.23 -26.31
C THR A 485 0.57 1.57 -25.09
N ALA A 486 0.20 2.38 -24.11
CA ALA A 486 -0.73 2.02 -23.06
C ALA A 486 -2.15 2.27 -23.58
N ALA A 487 -3.01 1.27 -23.51
CA ALA A 487 -4.41 1.35 -23.90
C ALA A 487 -5.21 2.30 -23.00
N GLN A 488 -6.48 2.47 -23.28
CA GLN A 488 -7.40 3.20 -22.42
C GLN A 488 -7.44 2.56 -21.02
N GLY A 489 -7.03 3.33 -20.00
CA GLY A 489 -6.89 2.82 -18.61
C GLY A 489 -5.85 1.73 -18.46
N GLY A 490 -4.91 1.66 -19.36
CA GLY A 490 -3.92 0.63 -19.48
C GLY A 490 -2.51 1.04 -19.07
N GLY A 491 -1.54 0.21 -19.48
CA GLY A 491 -0.14 0.41 -19.18
C GLY A 491 0.79 -0.60 -19.85
N TYR A 492 2.05 -0.51 -19.49
CA TYR A 492 3.06 -1.52 -19.82
C TYR A 492 4.12 -1.59 -18.72
N ALA A 493 4.71 -2.76 -18.57
CA ALA A 493 5.83 -3.00 -17.68
C ALA A 493 6.99 -3.64 -18.44
N ILE A 494 8.24 -3.30 -18.10
CA ILE A 494 9.42 -3.83 -18.76
C ILE A 494 10.40 -4.30 -17.70
N SER A 495 10.86 -5.55 -17.81
CA SER A 495 12.02 -6.06 -17.10
C SER A 495 13.23 -5.98 -18.05
N ILE A 496 14.29 -5.26 -17.66
CA ILE A 496 15.49 -5.04 -18.47
C ILE A 496 16.69 -5.65 -17.73
N LYS A 497 17.09 -6.86 -18.12
CA LYS A 497 18.15 -7.61 -17.44
C LYS A 497 19.47 -7.49 -18.20
N GLU A 498 20.57 -7.22 -17.46
CA GLU A 498 21.91 -7.17 -18.06
C GLU A 498 22.29 -8.53 -18.65
N ILE A 499 22.81 -8.52 -19.88
CA ILE A 499 23.36 -9.72 -20.56
C ILE A 499 24.88 -9.65 -20.46
N LYS A 500 25.49 -10.73 -19.97
CA LYS A 500 26.92 -10.89 -19.94
C LYS A 500 27.53 -11.07 -21.33
#